data_bc27c109d3675a13506768cd2f60a2f0
#
_entry.id   bc27c109d3675a13506768cd2f60a2f0
#
_cell.length_a   1.000
_cell.length_b   1.000
_cell.length_c   1.000
_cell.angle_alpha   90.00
_cell.angle_beta   90.00
_cell.angle_gamma   90.00
#
_symmetry.space_group_name_H-M   'P 1'
#
loop_
_entity.id
_entity.type
_entity.pdbx_description
1 polymer ?
#
loop_
_entity_poly.entity_id
_entity_poly.type
_entity_poly.pdbx_seq_one_letter_code
_entity_poly.pdbx_strand_id
1 'polypeptide(L)'
;MKTRFFALAALALSLAACTQDEPADDNRLPEGEYPVVIRATGLSVEATPQAAPSTRATVDGDWQGVQTVALKMGDAVKEYTVTATDADGYKSATLSRENDPHYWTSRDPITVSAWWPFNKADITQMPAVKVAEDQSKLADFQNSDFISAENRKVEFNNPTLEFTHRTARVTIELKPGTGFTSVAGATVSLVSLSA
;
A
#
# COMPACT_ATOMS: atom_id res chain seq x y z
N MET A 1 -10.64 56.33 74.90
CA MET A 1 -10.97 56.17 73.45
C MET A 1 -10.18 54.99 72.90
N LYS A 2 -10.86 54.02 72.41
CA LYS A 2 -10.28 52.67 72.11
C LYS A 2 -9.95 52.62 70.65
N THR A 3 -8.66 52.58 70.31
CA THR A 3 -8.15 52.33 68.95
C THR A 3 -8.02 50.84 68.71
N ARG A 4 -8.75 50.35 67.76
CA ARG A 4 -8.71 48.93 67.31
C ARG A 4 -7.73 48.80 66.12
N PHE A 5 -6.68 48.09 66.32
CA PHE A 5 -5.76 47.68 65.23
C PHE A 5 -6.32 46.44 64.50
N PHE A 6 -6.62 46.58 63.24
CA PHE A 6 -6.90 45.47 62.39
C PHE A 6 -5.57 44.95 61.81
N ALA A 7 -5.19 43.79 62.21
CA ALA A 7 -4.09 43.05 61.58
C ALA A 7 -4.61 42.39 60.31
N LEU A 8 -4.13 42.84 59.14
CA LEU A 8 -4.37 42.20 57.88
C LEU A 8 -3.31 41.04 57.71
N ALA A 9 -3.75 39.84 57.88
CA ALA A 9 -2.92 38.68 57.54
C ALA A 9 -3.01 38.45 55.99
N ALA A 10 -1.96 38.81 55.27
CA ALA A 10 -1.82 38.51 53.87
C ALA A 10 -1.35 37.01 53.73
N LEU A 11 -2.29 36.14 53.36
CA LEU A 11 -2.00 34.75 53.00
C LEU A 11 -1.46 34.72 51.59
N ALA A 12 -0.14 34.65 51.44
CA ALA A 12 0.51 34.40 50.16
C ALA A 12 0.31 32.92 49.76
N LEU A 13 -0.66 32.65 48.90
CA LEU A 13 -0.72 31.36 48.19
C LEU A 13 0.43 31.32 47.15
N SER A 14 1.48 30.64 47.46
CA SER A 14 2.48 30.22 46.46
C SER A 14 1.89 29.10 45.63
N LEU A 15 1.35 29.46 44.45
CA LEU A 15 1.08 28.52 43.37
C LEU A 15 2.43 28.05 42.84
N ALA A 16 2.91 26.94 43.37
CA ALA A 16 3.95 26.18 42.69
C ALA A 16 3.31 25.57 41.42
N ALA A 17 3.32 26.32 40.32
CA ALA A 17 3.13 25.76 39.01
C ALA A 17 4.36 24.88 38.73
N CYS A 18 4.24 23.59 38.96
CA CYS A 18 5.13 22.63 38.32
C CYS A 18 4.84 22.66 36.83
N THR A 19 5.48 23.58 36.13
CA THR A 19 5.73 23.39 34.70
C THR A 19 6.76 22.29 34.62
N GLN A 20 6.32 21.05 34.50
CA GLN A 20 7.13 20.02 33.86
C GLN A 20 7.23 20.42 32.39
N ASP A 21 8.18 21.30 32.09
CA ASP A 21 8.76 21.38 30.77
C ASP A 21 9.61 20.10 30.57
N GLU A 22 8.94 18.96 30.39
CA GLU A 22 9.58 17.91 29.63
C GLU A 22 9.79 18.54 28.24
N PRO A 23 11.04 18.50 27.68
CA PRO A 23 11.24 18.94 26.32
C PRO A 23 10.28 18.13 25.47
N ALA A 24 9.28 18.83 24.90
CA ALA A 24 8.35 18.22 23.99
C ALA A 24 9.21 17.56 22.93
N ASP A 25 9.20 16.23 22.89
CA ASP A 25 9.82 15.50 21.80
C ASP A 25 9.02 15.88 20.56
N ASP A 26 9.50 16.89 19.83
CA ASP A 26 8.84 17.50 18.67
C ASP A 26 8.50 16.47 17.59
N ASN A 27 8.99 15.25 17.77
CA ASN A 27 8.82 14.13 16.87
C ASN A 27 7.63 13.23 17.23
N ARG A 28 7.16 13.22 18.49
CA ARG A 28 6.00 12.42 18.91
C ARG A 28 4.69 13.02 18.43
N LEU A 29 3.79 12.16 17.99
CA LEU A 29 2.44 12.53 17.56
C LEU A 29 1.42 12.05 18.60
N PRO A 30 0.31 12.78 18.81
CA PRO A 30 -0.79 12.32 19.64
C PRO A 30 -1.32 10.97 19.15
N GLU A 31 -1.59 10.08 20.10
CA GLU A 31 -2.07 8.73 19.80
C GLU A 31 -3.45 8.78 19.13
N GLY A 32 -3.61 8.04 18.03
CA GLY A 32 -4.87 7.88 17.33
C GLY A 32 -5.31 9.08 16.48
N GLU A 33 -4.51 10.14 16.36
CA GLU A 33 -4.90 11.33 15.59
C GLU A 33 -4.42 11.31 14.12
N TYR A 34 -3.34 10.62 13.83
CA TYR A 34 -2.71 10.63 12.50
C TYR A 34 -2.81 9.25 11.84
N PRO A 35 -3.92 8.96 11.13
CA PRO A 35 -4.06 7.69 10.41
C PRO A 35 -3.02 7.58 9.30
N VAL A 36 -2.52 6.37 9.11
CA VAL A 36 -1.62 6.06 8.01
C VAL A 36 -2.42 6.02 6.72
N VAL A 37 -2.16 6.97 5.84
CA VAL A 37 -2.68 7.03 4.47
C VAL A 37 -1.48 7.09 3.54
N ILE A 38 -1.40 6.19 2.56
CA ILE A 38 -0.22 5.99 1.73
C ILE A 38 -0.58 6.17 0.26
N ARG A 39 0.27 6.88 -0.48
CA ARG A 39 0.22 6.90 -1.94
C ARG A 39 0.96 5.67 -2.47
N ALA A 40 0.24 4.79 -3.15
CA ALA A 40 0.80 3.61 -3.81
C ALA A 40 1.18 3.94 -5.26
N THR A 41 2.34 3.43 -5.70
CA THR A 41 2.88 3.61 -7.06
C THR A 41 3.56 2.31 -7.52
N GLY A 42 4.19 2.31 -8.71
CA GLY A 42 5.15 1.28 -9.13
C GLY A 42 4.57 0.14 -9.96
N LEU A 43 3.27 0.17 -10.31
CA LEU A 43 2.69 -0.89 -11.16
C LEU A 43 2.92 -0.63 -12.66
N SER A 44 3.35 0.55 -13.06
CA SER A 44 3.62 0.85 -14.47
C SER A 44 4.81 0.03 -14.95
N VAL A 45 4.55 -0.96 -15.78
CA VAL A 45 5.57 -1.69 -16.51
C VAL A 45 5.93 -0.86 -17.74
N GLU A 46 7.18 -0.45 -17.90
CA GLU A 46 7.68 0.01 -19.20
C GLU A 46 7.79 -1.20 -20.14
N ALA A 47 6.65 -1.66 -20.64
CA ALA A 47 6.63 -2.62 -21.72
C ALA A 47 6.75 -1.86 -23.04
N THR A 48 7.72 -2.23 -23.85
CA THR A 48 7.83 -1.82 -25.25
C THR A 48 6.49 -2.00 -25.97
N PRO A 49 6.05 -1.03 -26.79
CA PRO A 49 4.69 -0.92 -27.26
C PRO A 49 4.33 -2.03 -28.22
N GLN A 50 3.49 -2.93 -27.80
CA GLN A 50 2.66 -3.72 -28.69
C GLN A 50 1.24 -3.54 -28.19
N ALA A 51 0.33 -3.08 -29.04
CA ALA A 51 -1.05 -2.82 -28.68
C ALA A 51 -1.68 -4.08 -28.07
N ALA A 52 -1.69 -4.15 -26.74
CA ALA A 52 -2.48 -5.13 -26.03
C ALA A 52 -3.90 -4.57 -25.88
N PRO A 53 -4.95 -5.40 -26.02
CA PRO A 53 -6.30 -4.97 -25.66
C PRO A 53 -6.28 -4.55 -24.18
N SER A 54 -6.81 -3.35 -23.89
CA SER A 54 -6.91 -2.82 -22.54
C SER A 54 -7.88 -3.67 -21.73
N THR A 55 -7.35 -4.61 -20.97
CA THR A 55 -8.09 -5.38 -19.98
C THR A 55 -7.75 -4.79 -18.61
N ARG A 56 -8.76 -4.34 -17.91
CA ARG A 56 -8.67 -3.63 -16.64
C ARG A 56 -8.22 -4.56 -15.52
N ALA A 57 -6.93 -4.59 -15.26
CA ALA A 57 -6.38 -5.26 -14.09
C ALA A 57 -4.96 -4.75 -13.84
N THR A 58 -4.41 -5.04 -12.68
CA THR A 58 -3.00 -4.86 -12.34
C THR A 58 -2.03 -5.37 -13.40
N VAL A 59 -2.45 -6.39 -14.16
CA VAL A 59 -1.73 -6.93 -15.33
C VAL A 59 -1.44 -5.90 -16.43
N ASP A 60 -2.20 -4.80 -16.48
CA ASP A 60 -1.97 -3.69 -17.43
C ASP A 60 -1.08 -2.59 -16.84
N GLY A 61 -0.59 -2.78 -15.63
CA GLY A 61 0.31 -1.85 -14.97
C GLY A 61 -0.38 -0.64 -14.34
N ASP A 62 -1.66 -0.76 -14.01
CA ASP A 62 -2.44 0.28 -13.34
C ASP A 62 -3.17 -0.23 -12.07
N TRP A 63 -3.75 0.70 -11.31
CA TRP A 63 -4.41 0.41 -10.04
C TRP A 63 -5.90 0.14 -10.14
N GLN A 64 -6.52 0.19 -11.33
CA GLN A 64 -7.97 0.06 -11.47
C GLN A 64 -8.52 -1.30 -11.04
N GLY A 65 -7.74 -2.36 -11.19
CA GLY A 65 -8.15 -3.73 -10.86
C GLY A 65 -8.01 -4.08 -9.37
N VAL A 66 -7.29 -3.28 -8.59
CA VAL A 66 -7.02 -3.55 -7.18
C VAL A 66 -7.95 -2.73 -6.31
N GLN A 67 -8.84 -3.37 -5.56
CA GLN A 67 -9.78 -2.68 -4.67
C GLN A 67 -9.28 -2.60 -3.23
N THR A 68 -8.52 -3.59 -2.79
CA THR A 68 -7.98 -3.65 -1.44
C THR A 68 -6.59 -4.29 -1.45
N VAL A 69 -5.77 -3.93 -0.46
CA VAL A 69 -4.46 -4.55 -0.19
C VAL A 69 -4.34 -4.90 1.28
N ALA A 70 -3.55 -5.90 1.61
CA ALA A 70 -3.09 -6.12 2.98
C ALA A 70 -1.93 -5.18 3.26
N LEU A 71 -1.98 -4.44 4.36
CA LEU A 71 -0.91 -3.54 4.83
C LEU A 71 -0.46 -3.96 6.22
N LYS A 72 0.81 -4.32 6.35
CA LYS A 72 1.47 -4.70 7.59
C LYS A 72 2.32 -3.55 8.12
N MET A 73 2.13 -3.22 9.39
CA MET A 73 2.98 -2.31 10.16
C MET A 73 3.26 -2.92 11.53
N GLY A 74 4.52 -3.16 11.86
CA GLY A 74 4.88 -4.00 13.00
C GLY A 74 4.33 -5.42 12.83
N ASP A 75 3.63 -5.93 13.85
CA ASP A 75 3.02 -7.26 13.82
C ASP A 75 1.56 -7.24 13.31
N ALA A 76 0.96 -6.05 13.20
CA ALA A 76 -0.43 -5.92 12.78
C ALA A 76 -0.56 -5.83 11.25
N VAL A 77 -1.50 -6.61 10.71
CA VAL A 77 -1.88 -6.55 9.29
C VAL A 77 -3.34 -6.13 9.19
N LYS A 78 -3.61 -5.13 8.36
CA LYS A 78 -4.96 -4.59 8.16
C LYS A 78 -5.27 -4.49 6.66
N GLU A 79 -6.54 -4.72 6.31
CA GLU A 79 -7.02 -4.50 4.95
C GLU A 79 -7.20 -2.99 4.70
N TYR A 80 -6.57 -2.47 3.67
CA TYR A 80 -6.67 -1.09 3.23
C TYR A 80 -7.43 -1.01 1.90
N THR A 81 -8.32 -0.04 1.80
CA THR A 81 -9.01 0.29 0.56
C THR A 81 -8.06 0.98 -0.41
N VAL A 82 -8.15 0.62 -1.67
CA VAL A 82 -7.38 1.22 -2.77
C VAL A 82 -8.29 2.12 -3.55
N THR A 83 -7.95 3.41 -3.62
CA THR A 83 -8.63 4.39 -4.47
C THR A 83 -7.66 4.81 -5.57
N ALA A 84 -7.85 4.26 -6.77
CA ALA A 84 -7.01 4.56 -7.92
C ALA A 84 -7.20 6.01 -8.39
N THR A 85 -6.11 6.67 -8.78
CA THR A 85 -6.10 8.08 -9.17
C THR A 85 -6.31 8.21 -10.67
N ASP A 86 -7.46 8.76 -11.07
CA ASP A 86 -7.81 8.95 -12.49
C ASP A 86 -6.92 10.01 -13.18
N ALA A 87 -6.57 11.06 -12.45
CA ALA A 87 -5.80 12.20 -12.98
C ALA A 87 -4.43 11.83 -13.56
N ASP A 88 -3.83 10.69 -13.16
CA ASP A 88 -2.54 10.21 -13.68
C ASP A 88 -2.68 8.93 -14.54
N GLY A 89 -3.90 8.61 -14.98
CA GLY A 89 -4.19 7.42 -15.75
C GLY A 89 -4.08 6.16 -14.91
N TYR A 90 -4.44 6.24 -13.63
CA TYR A 90 -4.44 5.15 -12.65
C TYR A 90 -3.05 4.57 -12.33
N LYS A 91 -2.00 5.34 -12.56
CA LYS A 91 -0.61 4.95 -12.24
C LYS A 91 -0.30 5.01 -10.76
N SER A 92 -1.13 5.71 -9.99
CA SER A 92 -1.07 5.73 -8.55
C SER A 92 -2.43 5.49 -7.91
N ALA A 93 -2.42 5.16 -6.62
CA ALA A 93 -3.61 5.00 -5.80
C ALA A 93 -3.37 5.52 -4.40
N THR A 94 -4.47 5.81 -3.69
CA THR A 94 -4.45 6.09 -2.27
C THR A 94 -4.86 4.83 -1.51
N LEU A 95 -4.03 4.41 -0.56
CA LEU A 95 -4.33 3.36 0.40
C LEU A 95 -4.84 4.01 1.67
N SER A 96 -6.09 3.72 2.05
CA SER A 96 -6.71 4.27 3.25
C SER A 96 -7.58 3.23 3.96
N ARG A 97 -7.82 3.47 5.26
CA ARG A 97 -8.72 2.67 6.06
C ARG A 97 -9.46 3.57 7.04
N GLU A 98 -10.79 3.58 6.99
CA GLU A 98 -11.62 4.46 7.82
C GLU A 98 -11.73 3.96 9.26
N ASN A 99 -11.97 2.66 9.42
CA ASN A 99 -12.17 2.05 10.74
C ASN A 99 -10.91 1.33 11.19
N ASP A 100 -10.38 1.71 12.36
CA ASP A 100 -9.20 1.10 12.95
C ASP A 100 -7.99 1.08 11.99
N PRO A 101 -7.52 2.24 11.45
CA PRO A 101 -6.31 2.29 10.65
C PRO A 101 -5.06 1.99 11.47
N HIS A 102 -3.91 1.88 10.83
CA HIS A 102 -2.64 2.11 11.49
C HIS A 102 -2.48 3.61 11.75
N TYR A 103 -1.74 3.97 12.79
CA TYR A 103 -1.49 5.37 13.16
C TYR A 103 0.00 5.66 13.21
N TRP A 104 0.36 6.87 12.80
CA TRP A 104 1.68 7.41 13.07
C TRP A 104 1.80 7.74 14.56
N THR A 105 2.88 7.31 15.19
CA THR A 105 3.20 7.61 16.60
C THR A 105 4.30 8.66 16.72
N SER A 106 5.04 8.87 15.65
CA SER A 106 6.06 9.92 15.49
C SER A 106 6.16 10.35 14.03
N ARG A 107 6.96 11.36 13.76
CA ARG A 107 7.29 11.78 12.39
C ARG A 107 8.45 10.99 11.79
N ASP A 108 8.99 10.00 12.50
CA ASP A 108 9.99 9.10 11.97
C ASP A 108 9.44 8.21 10.87
N PRO A 109 10.28 7.78 9.92
CA PRO A 109 9.88 6.81 8.91
C PRO A 109 9.38 5.52 9.54
N ILE A 110 8.23 5.03 9.10
CA ILE A 110 7.72 3.70 9.45
C ILE A 110 8.18 2.65 8.45
N THR A 111 8.31 1.41 8.90
CA THR A 111 8.54 0.27 8.00
C THR A 111 7.23 -0.46 7.78
N VAL A 112 6.85 -0.62 6.51
CA VAL A 112 5.62 -1.31 6.12
C VAL A 112 5.90 -2.38 5.08
N SER A 113 5.02 -3.37 5.03
CA SER A 113 4.88 -4.31 3.92
C SER A 113 3.44 -4.31 3.44
N ALA A 114 3.23 -4.42 2.14
CA ALA A 114 1.88 -4.53 1.59
C ALA A 114 1.87 -5.51 0.42
N TRP A 115 0.73 -6.18 0.20
CA TRP A 115 0.59 -7.18 -0.86
C TRP A 115 -0.85 -7.34 -1.34
N TRP A 116 -0.98 -7.82 -2.55
CA TRP A 116 -2.21 -8.28 -3.17
C TRP A 116 -1.88 -9.39 -4.20
N PRO A 117 -2.69 -10.45 -4.32
CA PRO A 117 -3.89 -10.75 -3.52
C PRO A 117 -3.54 -11.21 -2.10
N PHE A 118 -4.55 -11.26 -1.24
CA PHE A 118 -4.42 -11.81 0.11
C PHE A 118 -5.60 -12.71 0.45
N ASN A 119 -5.38 -13.62 1.42
CA ASN A 119 -6.45 -14.46 1.93
C ASN A 119 -7.26 -13.70 2.98
N LYS A 120 -8.55 -13.46 2.70
CA LYS A 120 -9.45 -12.76 3.65
C LYS A 120 -9.70 -13.55 4.94
N ALA A 121 -9.54 -14.87 4.92
CA ALA A 121 -9.70 -15.70 6.12
C ALA A 121 -8.45 -15.64 7.02
N ASP A 122 -7.27 -15.35 6.45
CA ASP A 122 -6.03 -15.12 7.18
C ASP A 122 -5.19 -14.08 6.44
N ILE A 123 -5.40 -12.82 6.81
CA ILE A 123 -4.69 -11.68 6.23
C ILE A 123 -3.27 -11.53 6.80
N THR A 124 -2.93 -12.22 7.88
CA THR A 124 -1.68 -11.99 8.64
C THR A 124 -0.43 -12.43 7.89
N GLN A 125 -0.61 -13.33 6.92
CA GLN A 125 0.47 -13.88 6.12
C GLN A 125 0.35 -13.49 4.66
N MET A 126 1.47 -13.05 4.09
CA MET A 126 1.58 -12.90 2.64
C MET A 126 1.55 -14.29 2.01
N PRO A 127 0.58 -14.57 1.10
CA PRO A 127 0.51 -15.89 0.49
C PRO A 127 1.70 -16.14 -0.46
N ALA A 128 2.00 -17.41 -0.69
CA ALA A 128 2.95 -17.76 -1.72
C ALA A 128 2.44 -17.33 -3.11
N VAL A 129 3.33 -16.80 -3.94
CA VAL A 129 3.02 -16.44 -5.32
C VAL A 129 2.61 -17.71 -6.07
N LYS A 130 1.42 -17.69 -6.67
CA LYS A 130 0.87 -18.81 -7.46
C LYS A 130 0.35 -18.27 -8.77
N VAL A 131 0.66 -18.99 -9.84
CA VAL A 131 0.15 -18.75 -11.18
C VAL A 131 -0.81 -19.89 -11.51
N ALA A 132 -1.99 -19.57 -12.04
CA ALA A 132 -2.95 -20.59 -12.45
C ALA A 132 -2.36 -21.41 -13.62
N GLU A 133 -2.54 -22.71 -13.57
CA GLU A 133 -2.06 -23.61 -14.61
C GLU A 133 -2.81 -23.40 -15.93
N ASP A 134 -4.11 -23.13 -15.85
CA ASP A 134 -4.94 -22.71 -16.97
C ASP A 134 -5.32 -21.23 -16.79
N GLN A 135 -4.84 -20.37 -17.68
CA GLN A 135 -5.11 -18.94 -17.72
C GLN A 135 -5.99 -18.53 -18.92
N SER A 136 -6.71 -19.49 -19.51
CA SER A 136 -7.62 -19.23 -20.63
C SER A 136 -8.81 -18.34 -20.24
N LYS A 137 -9.16 -18.31 -18.96
CA LYS A 137 -10.18 -17.43 -18.40
C LYS A 137 -9.54 -16.16 -17.84
N LEU A 138 -10.17 -15.02 -18.14
CA LEU A 138 -9.69 -13.72 -17.67
C LEU A 138 -9.48 -13.67 -16.15
N ALA A 139 -10.40 -14.26 -15.37
CA ALA A 139 -10.30 -14.27 -13.92
C ALA A 139 -9.05 -15.05 -13.42
N ASP A 140 -8.75 -16.21 -14.01
CA ASP A 140 -7.58 -17.01 -13.62
C ASP A 140 -6.28 -16.33 -14.02
N PHE A 141 -6.27 -15.66 -15.19
CA PHE A 141 -5.15 -14.83 -15.62
C PHE A 141 -4.93 -13.63 -14.66
N GLN A 142 -5.99 -12.91 -14.29
CA GLN A 142 -5.91 -11.78 -13.37
C GLN A 142 -5.48 -12.20 -11.96
N ASN A 143 -6.01 -13.33 -11.46
CA ASN A 143 -5.66 -13.86 -10.15
C ASN A 143 -4.23 -14.45 -10.09
N SER A 144 -3.58 -14.60 -11.24
CA SER A 144 -2.19 -15.01 -11.34
C SER A 144 -1.21 -13.84 -11.19
N ASP A 145 -1.69 -12.60 -11.16
CA ASP A 145 -0.86 -11.46 -10.83
C ASP A 145 -0.67 -11.36 -9.31
N PHE A 146 0.52 -10.97 -8.91
CA PHE A 146 0.89 -10.76 -7.52
C PHE A 146 1.77 -9.52 -7.42
N ILE A 147 1.32 -8.56 -6.60
CA ILE A 147 2.06 -7.34 -6.34
C ILE A 147 2.44 -7.24 -4.86
N SER A 148 3.61 -6.76 -4.57
CA SER A 148 4.04 -6.52 -3.20
C SER A 148 5.01 -5.34 -3.08
N ALA A 149 5.04 -4.79 -1.87
CA ALA A 149 6.08 -3.90 -1.38
C ALA A 149 6.51 -4.43 -0.02
N GLU A 150 7.73 -4.92 0.12
CA GLU A 150 8.17 -5.61 1.33
C GLU A 150 9.21 -4.80 2.09
N ASN A 151 9.01 -4.63 3.40
CA ASN A 151 9.93 -3.95 4.32
C ASN A 151 10.39 -2.57 3.79
N ARG A 152 9.46 -1.79 3.27
CA ARG A 152 9.74 -0.45 2.73
C ARG A 152 9.61 0.61 3.82
N LYS A 153 10.53 1.57 3.80
CA LYS A 153 10.41 2.78 4.62
C LYS A 153 9.45 3.75 3.96
N VAL A 154 8.55 4.29 4.74
CA VAL A 154 7.56 5.29 4.33
C VAL A 154 7.74 6.51 5.23
N GLU A 155 7.95 7.67 4.62
CA GLU A 155 8.18 8.94 5.29
C GLU A 155 6.85 9.60 5.71
N PHE A 156 6.80 10.21 6.88
CA PHE A 156 5.61 10.90 7.37
C PHE A 156 5.15 12.04 6.44
N ASN A 157 6.09 12.85 5.96
CA ASN A 157 5.77 14.02 5.13
C ASN A 157 5.51 13.69 3.66
N ASN A 158 5.88 12.47 3.21
CA ASN A 158 5.65 11.98 1.86
C ASN A 158 5.38 10.48 1.90
N PRO A 159 4.21 10.06 2.39
CA PRO A 159 3.87 8.65 2.57
C PRO A 159 3.63 7.96 1.23
N THR A 160 4.71 7.56 0.58
CA THR A 160 4.69 6.86 -0.71
C THR A 160 5.23 5.45 -0.57
N LEU A 161 4.57 4.48 -1.21
CA LEU A 161 4.94 3.07 -1.22
C LEU A 161 4.95 2.56 -2.66
N GLU A 162 6.12 2.11 -3.10
CA GLU A 162 6.30 1.55 -4.44
C GLU A 162 6.10 0.03 -4.41
N PHE A 163 5.16 -0.44 -5.23
CA PHE A 163 4.88 -1.86 -5.43
C PHE A 163 5.60 -2.40 -6.65
N THR A 164 5.85 -3.69 -6.63
CA THR A 164 6.43 -4.42 -7.77
C THR A 164 5.60 -5.65 -8.08
N HIS A 165 5.46 -5.99 -9.35
CA HIS A 165 4.92 -7.28 -9.76
C HIS A 165 5.90 -8.40 -9.38
N ARG A 166 5.36 -9.49 -8.86
CA ARG A 166 6.12 -10.70 -8.48
C ARG A 166 5.99 -11.80 -9.53
N THR A 167 5.11 -11.57 -10.49
CA THR A 167 4.91 -12.42 -11.67
C THR A 167 5.25 -11.65 -12.92
N ALA A 168 5.61 -12.35 -13.98
CA ALA A 168 5.88 -11.77 -15.29
C ALA A 168 4.86 -12.29 -16.31
N ARG A 169 4.38 -11.39 -17.19
CA ARG A 169 3.53 -11.74 -18.31
C ARG A 169 4.39 -11.95 -19.56
N VAL A 170 4.19 -13.07 -20.23
CA VAL A 170 4.76 -13.34 -21.55
C VAL A 170 3.64 -13.33 -22.59
N THR A 171 3.75 -12.47 -23.59
CA THR A 171 2.82 -12.42 -24.72
C THR A 171 3.54 -12.98 -25.96
N ILE A 172 2.96 -13.96 -26.60
CA ILE A 172 3.51 -14.58 -27.81
C ILE A 172 2.56 -14.28 -28.96
N GLU A 173 3.04 -13.51 -29.94
CA GLU A 173 2.32 -13.25 -31.19
C GLU A 173 2.81 -14.21 -32.28
N LEU A 174 1.91 -15.06 -32.76
CA LEU A 174 2.19 -15.96 -33.88
C LEU A 174 1.91 -15.25 -35.20
N LYS A 175 2.91 -15.26 -36.11
CA LYS A 175 2.77 -14.76 -37.49
C LYS A 175 3.00 -15.88 -38.48
N PRO A 176 2.20 -15.93 -39.56
CA PRO A 176 2.48 -16.91 -40.64
C PRO A 176 3.87 -16.67 -41.21
N GLY A 177 4.66 -17.73 -41.33
CA GLY A 177 5.93 -17.71 -42.06
C GLY A 177 5.73 -17.79 -43.57
N THR A 178 6.84 -17.74 -44.31
CA THR A 178 6.83 -17.87 -45.79
C THR A 178 6.20 -19.21 -46.20
N GLY A 179 5.18 -19.13 -47.04
CA GLY A 179 4.45 -20.31 -47.52
C GLY A 179 3.23 -20.71 -46.69
N PHE A 180 2.95 -19.97 -45.57
CA PHE A 180 1.76 -20.18 -44.77
C PHE A 180 0.85 -18.94 -44.84
N THR A 181 -0.44 -19.17 -45.03
CA THR A 181 -1.45 -18.09 -45.08
C THR A 181 -2.15 -17.86 -43.74
N SER A 182 -1.97 -18.77 -42.78
CA SER A 182 -2.66 -18.72 -41.48
C SER A 182 -1.85 -19.46 -40.42
N VAL A 183 -2.01 -19.07 -39.17
CA VAL A 183 -1.57 -19.74 -37.96
C VAL A 183 -2.71 -20.48 -37.26
N ALA A 184 -3.90 -20.55 -37.86
CA ALA A 184 -5.03 -21.28 -37.31
C ALA A 184 -4.68 -22.74 -37.08
N GLY A 185 -4.95 -23.25 -35.89
CA GLY A 185 -4.61 -24.61 -35.49
C GLY A 185 -3.14 -24.82 -35.02
N ALA A 186 -2.33 -23.74 -34.98
CA ALA A 186 -1.01 -23.83 -34.37
C ALA A 186 -1.12 -24.02 -32.85
N THR A 187 -0.29 -24.93 -32.33
CA THR A 187 -0.18 -25.13 -30.87
C THR A 187 1.12 -24.52 -30.39
N VAL A 188 1.00 -23.69 -29.36
CA VAL A 188 2.15 -23.11 -28.64
C VAL A 188 2.34 -23.85 -27.34
N SER A 189 3.54 -24.37 -27.10
CA SER A 189 3.90 -25.00 -25.84
C SER A 189 5.02 -24.19 -25.20
N LEU A 190 4.82 -23.75 -23.96
CA LEU A 190 5.85 -23.09 -23.16
C LEU A 190 6.41 -24.13 -22.18
N VAL A 191 7.67 -24.51 -22.36
CA VAL A 191 8.34 -25.41 -21.43
C VAL A 191 9.05 -24.56 -20.39
N SER A 192 8.60 -24.65 -19.13
CA SER A 192 9.29 -24.02 -18.00
C SER A 192 10.57 -24.81 -17.71
N LEU A 193 11.71 -24.17 -17.86
CA LEU A 193 12.97 -24.68 -17.32
C LEU A 193 13.01 -24.31 -15.84
N SER A 194 12.64 -25.24 -14.96
CA SER A 194 12.99 -25.12 -13.55
C SER A 194 14.50 -25.27 -13.40
N ALA A 195 15.13 -24.23 -12.85
CA ALA A 195 16.52 -24.30 -12.39
C ALA A 195 16.63 -25.04 -11.06
#